data_959432eb40469018105c1b0648511597
#
_entry.id   959432eb40469018105c1b0648511597
#
_cell.length_a   1.000
_cell.length_b   1.000
_cell.length_c   1.000
_cell.angle_alpha   90.00
_cell.angle_beta   90.00
_cell.angle_gamma   90.00
#
_symmetry.space_group_name_H-M   'P 1'
#
loop_
_entity.id
_entity.type
_entity.pdbx_description
1 polymer ?
#
loop_
_entity_poly.entity_id
_entity_poly.type
_entity_poly.pdbx_seq_one_letter_code
_entity_poly.pdbx_strand_id
1 'polypeptide(L)'
;MSEEVTEKQTDAAAGARASRRSYFMILLFVALAIGLFAWHPDDLYLWVKALHIIAVISWMAGLLYLPRLFVYHTDAEPGSQQSETFKVMERRLLKGIMTPAMMLTWIFGLYLAWSVYGFHGGWLHAKIGLVVVLTGVHMFLSRAVRAFARDDNRYSARHWRFINEGPTLLMIVIVILAVVKPFA
;
A
#
# COMPACT_ATOMS: atom_id res chain seq x y z
N MET A 1 -13.92 -36.63 -3.46
CA MET A 1 -14.47 -35.83 -4.60
C MET A 1 -15.56 -34.84 -4.16
N SER A 2 -16.55 -35.23 -3.34
CA SER A 2 -17.60 -34.31 -2.83
C SER A 2 -17.10 -33.31 -1.77
N GLU A 3 -16.23 -33.70 -0.85
CA GLU A 3 -15.64 -32.82 0.19
C GLU A 3 -14.73 -31.77 -0.42
N GLU A 4 -13.89 -32.12 -1.36
CA GLU A 4 -12.97 -31.19 -2.05
C GLU A 4 -13.71 -30.12 -2.88
N VAL A 5 -14.87 -30.46 -3.45
CA VAL A 5 -15.74 -29.50 -4.16
C VAL A 5 -16.40 -28.53 -3.18
N THR A 6 -16.80 -29.01 -2.01
CA THR A 6 -17.44 -28.20 -0.96
C THR A 6 -16.42 -27.23 -0.32
N GLU A 7 -15.19 -27.67 -0.10
CA GLU A 7 -14.10 -26.86 0.45
C GLU A 7 -13.72 -25.74 -0.54
N LYS A 8 -13.55 -26.03 -1.82
CA LYS A 8 -13.30 -25.01 -2.86
C LYS A 8 -14.43 -23.98 -2.99
N GLN A 9 -15.68 -24.40 -2.80
CA GLN A 9 -16.84 -23.49 -2.84
C GLN A 9 -16.90 -22.59 -1.60
N THR A 10 -16.56 -23.10 -0.41
CA THR A 10 -16.48 -22.29 0.82
C THR A 10 -15.35 -21.29 0.76
N ASP A 11 -14.20 -21.63 0.21
CA ASP A 11 -13.05 -20.72 0.03
C ASP A 11 -13.31 -19.64 -1.01
N ALA A 12 -13.98 -19.98 -2.11
CA ALA A 12 -14.40 -18.99 -3.11
C ALA A 12 -15.41 -18.00 -2.54
N ALA A 13 -16.38 -18.48 -1.74
CA ALA A 13 -17.37 -17.63 -1.08
C ALA A 13 -16.76 -16.76 0.02
N ALA A 14 -15.76 -17.27 0.76
CA ALA A 14 -15.00 -16.50 1.75
C ALA A 14 -14.14 -15.42 1.07
N GLY A 15 -13.50 -15.75 -0.05
CA GLY A 15 -12.75 -14.81 -0.87
C GLY A 15 -13.62 -13.69 -1.45
N ALA A 16 -14.81 -14.01 -1.94
CA ALA A 16 -15.77 -13.04 -2.46
C ALA A 16 -16.29 -12.09 -1.36
N ARG A 17 -16.57 -12.63 -0.15
CA ARG A 17 -16.99 -11.80 1.01
C ARG A 17 -15.88 -10.87 1.48
N ALA A 18 -14.63 -11.33 1.52
CA ALA A 18 -13.47 -10.50 1.90
C ALA A 18 -13.22 -9.38 0.88
N SER A 19 -13.34 -9.67 -0.42
CA SER A 19 -13.25 -8.68 -1.49
C SER A 19 -14.37 -7.63 -1.36
N ARG A 20 -15.60 -8.04 -1.13
CA ARG A 20 -16.76 -7.13 -0.97
C ARG A 20 -16.61 -6.20 0.24
N ARG A 21 -16.05 -6.69 1.36
CA ARG A 21 -15.73 -5.84 2.52
C ARG A 21 -14.64 -4.81 2.21
N SER A 22 -13.61 -5.20 1.47
CA SER A 22 -12.55 -4.27 1.06
C SER A 22 -13.09 -3.15 0.15
N TYR A 23 -13.91 -3.49 -0.85
CA TYR A 23 -14.57 -2.49 -1.69
C TYR A 23 -15.52 -1.59 -0.90
N PHE A 24 -16.27 -2.14 0.04
CA PHE A 24 -17.15 -1.36 0.92
C PHE A 24 -16.35 -0.35 1.75
N MET A 25 -15.23 -0.74 2.34
CA MET A 25 -14.37 0.17 3.11
C MET A 25 -13.75 1.26 2.23
N ILE A 26 -13.36 0.94 1.00
CA ILE A 26 -12.86 1.93 0.05
C ILE A 26 -13.97 2.92 -0.33
N LEU A 27 -15.16 2.42 -0.65
CA LEU A 27 -16.33 3.25 -0.98
C LEU A 27 -16.73 4.14 0.18
N LEU A 28 -16.74 3.60 1.42
CA LEU A 28 -17.00 4.38 2.63
C LEU A 28 -15.97 5.49 2.80
N PHE A 29 -14.68 5.19 2.62
CA PHE A 29 -13.63 6.18 2.73
C PHE A 29 -13.74 7.27 1.65
N VAL A 30 -14.05 6.88 0.40
CA VAL A 30 -14.29 7.81 -0.70
C VAL A 30 -15.53 8.67 -0.43
N ALA A 31 -16.62 8.07 0.06
CA ALA A 31 -17.84 8.80 0.43
C ALA A 31 -17.60 9.81 1.55
N LEU A 32 -16.82 9.43 2.58
CA LEU A 32 -16.40 10.34 3.66
C LEU A 32 -15.52 11.48 3.12
N ALA A 33 -14.61 11.20 2.20
CA ALA A 33 -13.77 12.22 1.58
C ALA A 33 -14.63 13.20 0.74
N ILE A 34 -15.56 12.67 -0.08
CA ILE A 34 -16.49 13.50 -0.87
C ILE A 34 -17.39 14.34 0.08
N GLY A 35 -17.93 13.72 1.13
CA GLY A 35 -18.74 14.42 2.14
C GLY A 35 -17.96 15.56 2.81
N LEU A 36 -16.69 15.35 3.12
CA LEU A 36 -15.81 16.37 3.68
C LEU A 36 -15.61 17.56 2.71
N PHE A 37 -15.36 17.27 1.44
CA PHE A 37 -15.23 18.33 0.42
C PHE A 37 -16.55 19.08 0.16
N ALA A 38 -17.69 18.40 0.26
CA ALA A 38 -19.01 19.01 0.09
C ALA A 38 -19.42 19.88 1.30
N TRP A 39 -18.98 19.53 2.50
CA TRP A 39 -19.27 20.28 3.72
C TRP A 39 -18.50 21.60 3.83
N HIS A 40 -17.39 21.78 3.10
CA HIS A 40 -16.53 22.97 3.10
C HIS A 40 -16.20 23.46 4.52
N PRO A 41 -15.57 22.65 5.38
CA PRO A 41 -15.21 23.08 6.71
C PRO A 41 -14.17 24.22 6.65
N ASP A 42 -14.21 25.15 7.58
CA ASP A 42 -13.29 26.30 7.66
C ASP A 42 -11.80 25.85 7.64
N ASP A 43 -11.51 24.66 8.17
CA ASP A 43 -10.17 24.05 8.21
C ASP A 43 -9.98 22.87 7.24
N LEU A 44 -10.51 22.94 6.02
CA LEU A 44 -10.40 21.86 5.01
C LEU A 44 -8.96 21.36 4.85
N TYR A 45 -7.98 22.27 4.93
CA TYR A 45 -6.56 21.92 4.89
C TYR A 45 -6.16 20.87 5.95
N LEU A 46 -6.58 21.06 7.19
CA LEU A 46 -6.24 20.14 8.29
C LEU A 46 -6.87 18.76 8.07
N TRP A 47 -8.08 18.70 7.60
CA TRP A 47 -8.78 17.46 7.29
C TRP A 47 -8.11 16.69 6.15
N VAL A 48 -7.81 17.37 5.04
CA VAL A 48 -7.13 16.75 3.90
C VAL A 48 -5.71 16.30 4.29
N LYS A 49 -5.00 17.07 5.11
CA LYS A 49 -3.69 16.71 5.64
C LYS A 49 -3.77 15.47 6.53
N ALA A 50 -4.78 15.36 7.39
CA ALA A 50 -5.00 14.19 8.24
C ALA A 50 -5.27 12.94 7.37
N LEU A 51 -6.16 13.02 6.38
CA LEU A 51 -6.45 11.94 5.45
C LEU A 51 -5.20 11.51 4.65
N HIS A 52 -4.40 12.48 4.20
CA HIS A 52 -3.12 12.20 3.55
C HIS A 52 -2.18 11.41 4.46
N ILE A 53 -2.02 11.83 5.72
CA ILE A 53 -1.17 11.14 6.70
C ILE A 53 -1.67 9.72 6.96
N ILE A 54 -2.96 9.51 7.13
CA ILE A 54 -3.56 8.17 7.33
C ILE A 54 -3.28 7.27 6.12
N ALA A 55 -3.43 7.80 4.90
CA ALA A 55 -3.13 7.07 3.67
C ALA A 55 -1.64 6.70 3.58
N VAL A 56 -0.73 7.63 3.89
CA VAL A 56 0.72 7.39 3.93
C VAL A 56 1.06 6.29 4.94
N ILE A 57 0.53 6.36 6.17
CA ILE A 57 0.78 5.35 7.22
C ILE A 57 0.32 3.97 6.75
N SER A 58 -0.88 3.88 6.18
CA SER A 58 -1.45 2.63 5.67
C SER A 58 -0.61 2.04 4.53
N TRP A 59 -0.16 2.89 3.60
CA TRP A 59 0.70 2.46 2.49
C TRP A 59 2.06 2.00 2.98
N MET A 60 2.71 2.76 3.87
CA MET A 60 4.00 2.42 4.45
C MET A 60 3.97 1.13 5.27
N ALA A 61 2.92 0.93 6.08
CA ALA A 61 2.75 -0.31 6.83
C ALA A 61 2.76 -1.54 5.89
N GLY A 62 2.06 -1.44 4.76
CA GLY A 62 2.08 -2.50 3.75
C GLY A 62 3.42 -2.68 3.06
N LEU A 63 4.10 -1.58 2.68
CA LEU A 63 5.43 -1.62 2.04
C LEU A 63 6.50 -2.26 2.93
N LEU A 64 6.41 -2.09 4.25
CA LEU A 64 7.33 -2.67 5.22
C LEU A 64 6.96 -4.12 5.58
N TYR A 65 5.69 -4.49 5.49
CA TYR A 65 5.22 -5.82 5.87
C TYR A 65 5.27 -6.83 4.73
N LEU A 66 4.99 -6.41 3.49
CA LEU A 66 4.93 -7.31 2.33
C LEU A 66 6.26 -8.04 2.06
N PRO A 67 7.46 -7.40 2.09
CA PRO A 67 8.72 -8.11 1.93
C PRO A 67 8.99 -9.13 3.04
N ARG A 68 8.49 -8.91 4.26
CA ARG A 68 8.57 -9.90 5.35
C ARG A 68 7.74 -11.14 5.06
N LEU A 69 6.55 -10.99 4.47
CA LEU A 69 5.77 -12.15 4.02
C LEU A 69 6.54 -12.95 2.96
N PHE A 70 7.22 -12.28 2.02
CA PHE A 70 8.05 -12.94 1.02
C PHE A 70 9.22 -13.73 1.63
N VAL A 71 9.83 -13.24 2.72
CA VAL A 71 10.88 -13.99 3.44
C VAL A 71 10.35 -15.34 3.89
N TYR A 72 9.19 -15.36 4.56
CA TYR A 72 8.58 -16.60 5.07
C TYR A 72 8.01 -17.47 3.93
N HIS A 73 7.45 -16.84 2.89
CA HIS A 73 6.92 -17.57 1.73
C HIS A 73 8.03 -18.28 0.93
N THR A 74 9.24 -17.70 0.89
CA THR A 74 10.39 -18.32 0.20
C THR A 74 10.80 -19.65 0.85
N ASP A 75 10.56 -19.81 2.15
CA ASP A 75 10.89 -21.03 2.89
C ASP A 75 9.74 -22.08 2.87
N ALA A 76 8.57 -21.74 2.30
CA ALA A 76 7.43 -22.63 2.19
C ALA A 76 7.48 -23.45 0.89
N GLU A 77 7.16 -24.75 0.96
CA GLU A 77 7.10 -25.61 -0.22
C GLU A 77 5.98 -25.16 -1.16
N PRO A 78 6.24 -25.01 -2.47
CA PRO A 78 5.21 -24.69 -3.45
C PRO A 78 4.03 -25.66 -3.41
N GLY A 79 2.80 -25.14 -3.42
CA GLY A 79 1.58 -25.95 -3.35
C GLY A 79 1.22 -26.44 -1.93
N SER A 80 2.05 -26.17 -0.92
CA SER A 80 1.69 -26.47 0.47
C SER A 80 0.58 -25.55 0.98
N GLN A 81 -0.16 -25.97 2.00
CA GLN A 81 -1.18 -25.16 2.66
C GLN A 81 -0.60 -23.82 3.17
N GLN A 82 0.66 -23.84 3.64
CA GLN A 82 1.36 -22.63 4.06
C GLN A 82 1.61 -21.67 2.91
N SER A 83 2.12 -22.16 1.77
CA SER A 83 2.34 -21.35 0.56
C SER A 83 1.03 -20.74 0.06
N GLU A 84 -0.05 -21.52 -0.04
CA GLU A 84 -1.35 -21.01 -0.47
C GLU A 84 -1.91 -19.93 0.48
N THR A 85 -1.67 -20.08 1.79
CA THR A 85 -2.04 -19.06 2.77
C THR A 85 -1.28 -17.76 2.53
N PHE A 86 0.05 -17.81 2.30
CA PHE A 86 0.84 -16.62 1.97
C PHE A 86 0.38 -15.95 0.68
N LYS A 87 0.07 -16.70 -0.38
CA LYS A 87 -0.47 -16.14 -1.64
C LYS A 87 -1.74 -15.33 -1.40
N VAL A 88 -2.62 -15.81 -0.52
CA VAL A 88 -3.86 -15.09 -0.14
C VAL A 88 -3.54 -13.82 0.66
N MET A 89 -2.65 -13.89 1.65
CA MET A 89 -2.26 -12.76 2.50
C MET A 89 -1.61 -11.65 1.68
N GLU A 90 -0.64 -11.98 0.85
CA GLU A 90 0.08 -11.04 -0.03
C GLU A 90 -0.86 -10.31 -0.99
N ARG A 91 -1.77 -11.06 -1.64
CA ARG A 91 -2.76 -10.49 -2.54
C ARG A 91 -3.73 -9.56 -1.83
N ARG A 92 -4.23 -9.94 -0.64
CA ARG A 92 -5.14 -9.12 0.16
C ARG A 92 -4.46 -7.85 0.65
N LEU A 93 -3.23 -7.95 1.13
CA LEU A 93 -2.44 -6.80 1.57
C LEU A 93 -2.21 -5.83 0.41
N LEU A 94 -1.73 -6.34 -0.74
CA LEU A 94 -1.44 -5.52 -1.90
C LEU A 94 -2.69 -4.82 -2.45
N LYS A 95 -3.75 -5.60 -2.75
CA LYS A 95 -4.95 -5.07 -3.42
C LYS A 95 -5.91 -4.37 -2.47
N GLY A 96 -6.02 -4.86 -1.23
CA GLY A 96 -7.00 -4.36 -0.25
C GLY A 96 -6.51 -3.16 0.55
N ILE A 97 -5.21 -3.00 0.72
CA ILE A 97 -4.63 -1.94 1.57
C ILE A 97 -3.63 -1.09 0.80
N MET A 98 -2.56 -1.69 0.29
CA MET A 98 -1.42 -0.93 -0.25
C MET A 98 -1.79 -0.11 -1.49
N THR A 99 -2.45 -0.72 -2.47
CA THR A 99 -2.79 -0.03 -3.73
C THR A 99 -3.79 1.12 -3.50
N PRO A 100 -4.92 0.93 -2.77
CA PRO A 100 -5.81 2.05 -2.45
C PRO A 100 -5.10 3.16 -1.65
N ALA A 101 -4.32 2.79 -0.64
CA ALA A 101 -3.61 3.76 0.20
C ALA A 101 -2.58 4.56 -0.61
N MET A 102 -1.86 3.92 -1.54
CA MET A 102 -0.97 4.62 -2.48
C MET A 102 -1.73 5.63 -3.33
N MET A 103 -2.86 5.23 -3.91
CA MET A 103 -3.67 6.13 -4.74
C MET A 103 -4.17 7.34 -3.94
N LEU A 104 -4.68 7.12 -2.72
CA LEU A 104 -5.13 8.19 -1.84
C LEU A 104 -3.99 9.09 -1.39
N THR A 105 -2.80 8.53 -1.14
CA THR A 105 -1.60 9.30 -0.84
C THR A 105 -1.27 10.26 -1.98
N TRP A 106 -1.34 9.82 -3.22
CA TRP A 106 -1.13 10.66 -4.39
C TRP A 106 -2.23 11.72 -4.55
N ILE A 107 -3.50 11.35 -4.47
CA ILE A 107 -4.63 12.28 -4.64
C ILE A 107 -4.55 13.41 -3.60
N PHE A 108 -4.48 13.09 -2.32
CA PHE A 108 -4.42 14.10 -1.27
C PHE A 108 -3.09 14.85 -1.26
N GLY A 109 -1.97 14.18 -1.56
CA GLY A 109 -0.67 14.80 -1.61
C GLY A 109 -0.54 15.84 -2.72
N LEU A 110 -1.04 15.54 -3.93
CA LEU A 110 -1.05 16.49 -5.04
C LEU A 110 -2.02 17.64 -4.80
N TYR A 111 -3.19 17.36 -4.20
CA TYR A 111 -4.11 18.43 -3.78
C TYR A 111 -3.44 19.41 -2.81
N LEU A 112 -2.76 18.91 -1.78
CA LEU A 112 -2.02 19.75 -0.83
C LEU A 112 -0.87 20.50 -1.49
N ALA A 113 -0.15 19.86 -2.40
CA ALA A 113 0.93 20.49 -3.15
C ALA A 113 0.43 21.67 -3.99
N TRP A 114 -0.74 21.51 -4.60
CA TRP A 114 -1.38 22.57 -5.41
C TRP A 114 -2.01 23.66 -4.53
N SER A 115 -2.90 23.28 -3.61
CA SER A 115 -3.76 24.24 -2.90
C SER A 115 -3.02 25.06 -1.85
N VAL A 116 -1.97 24.50 -1.24
CA VAL A 116 -1.23 25.14 -0.14
C VAL A 116 0.09 25.72 -0.60
N TYR A 117 0.79 25.02 -1.49
CA TYR A 117 2.17 25.35 -1.86
C TYR A 117 2.29 25.84 -3.30
N GLY A 118 1.24 25.78 -4.14
CA GLY A 118 1.30 26.15 -5.55
C GLY A 118 2.43 25.45 -6.32
N PHE A 119 2.83 24.23 -5.87
CA PHE A 119 4.01 23.50 -6.34
C PHE A 119 5.34 24.25 -6.15
N HIS A 120 5.44 25.20 -5.23
CA HIS A 120 6.68 25.92 -4.92
C HIS A 120 7.44 25.27 -3.74
N GLY A 121 8.77 25.45 -3.74
CA GLY A 121 9.68 24.97 -2.70
C GLY A 121 10.48 23.72 -3.11
N GLY A 122 11.81 23.80 -2.94
CA GLY A 122 12.75 22.73 -3.32
C GLY A 122 12.49 21.43 -2.56
N TRP A 123 12.13 21.53 -1.27
CA TRP A 123 11.78 20.39 -0.44
C TRP A 123 10.57 19.61 -0.98
N LEU A 124 9.58 20.30 -1.58
CA LEU A 124 8.38 19.66 -2.12
C LEU A 124 8.70 18.83 -3.36
N HIS A 125 9.51 19.37 -4.27
CA HIS A 125 9.97 18.64 -5.46
C HIS A 125 10.81 17.42 -5.09
N ALA A 126 11.76 17.57 -4.13
CA ALA A 126 12.55 16.47 -3.62
C ALA A 126 11.63 15.38 -3.01
N LYS A 127 10.64 15.76 -2.19
CA LYS A 127 9.66 14.85 -1.62
C LYS A 127 8.86 14.11 -2.70
N ILE A 128 8.34 14.81 -3.71
CA ILE A 128 7.59 14.20 -4.83
C ILE A 128 8.47 13.19 -5.55
N GLY A 129 9.72 13.55 -5.86
CA GLY A 129 10.69 12.64 -6.49
C GLY A 129 10.90 11.35 -5.69
N LEU A 130 11.06 11.44 -4.36
CA LEU A 130 11.21 10.27 -3.50
C LEU A 130 9.92 9.43 -3.42
N VAL A 131 8.74 10.05 -3.46
CA VAL A 131 7.46 9.33 -3.52
C VAL A 131 7.29 8.60 -4.86
N VAL A 132 7.80 9.15 -5.97
CA VAL A 132 7.88 8.44 -7.27
C VAL A 132 8.76 7.20 -7.14
N VAL A 133 9.94 7.31 -6.52
CA VAL A 133 10.82 6.15 -6.26
C VAL A 133 10.10 5.12 -5.39
N LEU A 134 9.43 5.54 -4.33
CA LEU A 134 8.65 4.67 -3.45
C LEU A 134 7.51 3.95 -4.21
N THR A 135 6.87 4.65 -5.16
CA THR A 135 5.88 4.05 -6.06
C THR A 135 6.52 2.99 -6.97
N GLY A 136 7.75 3.22 -7.43
CA GLY A 136 8.56 2.22 -8.16
C GLY A 136 8.77 0.96 -7.32
N VAL A 137 9.10 1.11 -6.02
CA VAL A 137 9.21 -0.02 -5.09
C VAL A 137 7.87 -0.75 -4.94
N HIS A 138 6.75 -0.03 -4.80
CA HIS A 138 5.41 -0.65 -4.76
C HIS A 138 5.13 -1.48 -6.02
N MET A 139 5.46 -0.97 -7.20
CA MET A 139 5.28 -1.68 -8.47
C MET A 139 6.17 -2.92 -8.57
N PHE A 140 7.41 -2.86 -8.06
CA PHE A 140 8.30 -4.01 -7.96
C PHE A 140 7.71 -5.09 -7.05
N LEU A 141 7.27 -4.74 -5.85
CA LEU A 141 6.62 -5.68 -4.91
C LEU A 141 5.31 -6.26 -5.49
N SER A 142 4.55 -5.46 -6.24
CA SER A 142 3.36 -5.95 -6.95
C SER A 142 3.70 -7.02 -8.01
N ARG A 143 4.85 -6.91 -8.69
CA ARG A 143 5.34 -7.94 -9.60
C ARG A 143 5.76 -9.20 -8.85
N ALA A 144 6.39 -9.03 -7.68
CA ALA A 144 6.78 -10.13 -6.81
C ALA A 144 5.56 -10.94 -6.33
N VAL A 145 4.48 -10.28 -5.87
CA VAL A 145 3.22 -10.98 -5.50
C VAL A 145 2.71 -11.84 -6.67
N ARG A 146 2.80 -11.36 -7.92
CA ARG A 146 2.40 -12.14 -9.08
C ARG A 146 3.34 -13.32 -9.37
N ALA A 147 4.63 -13.18 -9.07
CA ALA A 147 5.60 -14.26 -9.22
C ALA A 147 5.35 -15.36 -8.18
N PHE A 148 5.20 -14.99 -6.91
CA PHE A 148 4.84 -15.92 -5.84
C PHE A 148 3.50 -16.64 -6.10
N ALA A 149 2.50 -15.93 -6.62
CA ALA A 149 1.21 -16.53 -6.96
C ALA A 149 1.30 -17.62 -8.06
N ARG A 150 2.40 -17.64 -8.83
CA ARG A 150 2.69 -18.64 -9.88
C ARG A 150 3.80 -19.60 -9.49
N ASP A 151 4.25 -19.57 -8.23
CA ASP A 151 5.39 -20.35 -7.74
C ASP A 151 6.69 -20.10 -8.53
N ASP A 152 6.84 -18.90 -9.15
CA ASP A 152 8.01 -18.48 -9.95
C ASP A 152 8.86 -17.43 -9.19
N ASN A 153 8.99 -17.56 -7.87
CA ASN A 153 9.90 -16.72 -7.11
C ASN A 153 11.35 -17.15 -7.35
N ARG A 154 12.19 -16.20 -7.80
CA ARG A 154 13.62 -16.43 -8.11
C ARG A 154 14.56 -15.82 -7.08
N TYR A 155 14.03 -15.13 -6.09
CA TYR A 155 14.82 -14.41 -5.10
C TYR A 155 14.87 -15.19 -3.78
N SER A 156 16.03 -15.11 -3.13
CA SER A 156 16.23 -15.73 -1.81
C SER A 156 15.59 -14.89 -0.69
N ALA A 157 15.35 -15.52 0.47
CA ALA A 157 14.89 -14.83 1.68
C ALA A 157 15.83 -13.68 2.09
N ARG A 158 17.15 -13.83 1.88
CA ARG A 158 18.13 -12.77 2.14
C ARG A 158 17.91 -11.55 1.25
N HIS A 159 17.57 -11.74 -0.01
CA HIS A 159 17.26 -10.65 -0.95
C HIS A 159 16.04 -9.85 -0.47
N TRP A 160 14.97 -10.52 -0.04
CA TRP A 160 13.76 -9.86 0.46
C TRP A 160 14.00 -9.08 1.75
N ARG A 161 14.89 -9.57 2.64
CA ARG A 161 15.33 -8.81 3.83
C ARG A 161 16.02 -7.52 3.43
N PHE A 162 16.92 -7.55 2.46
CA PHE A 162 17.61 -6.35 1.96
C PHE A 162 16.64 -5.36 1.31
N ILE A 163 15.72 -5.84 0.48
CA ILE A 163 14.69 -4.99 -0.16
C ILE A 163 13.82 -4.28 0.89
N ASN A 164 13.58 -4.89 2.05
CA ASN A 164 12.79 -4.27 3.12
C ASN A 164 13.40 -2.99 3.71
N GLU A 165 14.71 -2.83 3.61
CA GLU A 165 15.39 -1.63 4.12
C GLU A 165 15.14 -0.39 3.23
N GLY A 166 14.94 -0.58 1.93
CA GLY A 166 14.72 0.50 0.98
C GLY A 166 13.54 1.42 1.35
N PRO A 167 12.31 0.89 1.52
CA PRO A 167 11.17 1.67 1.97
C PRO A 167 11.40 2.39 3.30
N THR A 168 12.12 1.77 4.23
CA THR A 168 12.45 2.36 5.54
C THR A 168 13.28 3.63 5.37
N LEU A 169 14.37 3.56 4.60
CA LEU A 169 15.25 4.70 4.35
C LEU A 169 14.51 5.82 3.61
N LEU A 170 13.74 5.46 2.57
CA LEU A 170 12.92 6.44 1.84
C LEU A 170 11.91 7.14 2.75
N MET A 171 11.24 6.38 3.63
CA MET A 171 10.30 6.93 4.60
C MET A 171 10.96 7.97 5.50
N ILE A 172 12.13 7.65 6.08
CA ILE A 172 12.86 8.56 6.98
C ILE A 172 13.14 9.88 6.27
N VAL A 173 13.70 9.82 5.06
CA VAL A 173 14.04 11.03 4.30
C VAL A 173 12.78 11.82 3.92
N ILE A 174 11.72 11.15 3.45
CA ILE A 174 10.44 11.80 3.11
C ILE A 174 9.82 12.51 4.32
N VAL A 175 9.85 11.89 5.50
CA VAL A 175 9.32 12.48 6.74
C VAL A 175 10.14 13.70 7.14
N ILE A 176 11.47 13.61 7.10
CA ILE A 176 12.36 14.77 7.39
C ILE A 176 12.05 15.93 6.44
N LEU A 177 11.98 15.68 5.13
CA LEU A 177 11.63 16.71 4.15
C LEU A 177 10.26 17.33 4.41
N ALA A 178 9.28 16.52 4.82
CA ALA A 178 7.92 17.00 5.07
C ALA A 178 7.79 17.85 6.35
N VAL A 179 8.57 17.53 7.39
CA VAL A 179 8.49 18.17 8.71
C VAL A 179 9.45 19.37 8.79
N VAL A 180 10.71 19.16 8.41
CA VAL A 180 11.77 20.19 8.54
C VAL A 180 11.69 21.23 7.41
N LYS A 181 11.24 20.80 6.21
CA LYS A 181 11.14 21.63 4.99
C LYS A 181 12.45 22.39 4.70
N PRO A 182 13.59 21.69 4.60
CA PRO A 182 14.84 22.35 4.24
C PRO A 182 14.67 22.99 2.86
N PHE A 183 15.21 24.17 2.67
CA PHE A 183 15.08 24.94 1.41
C PHE A 183 13.64 25.43 1.11
N ALA A 184 12.84 25.75 2.15
CA ALA A 184 11.52 26.38 2.01
C ALA A 184 11.65 27.84 1.60
#